data_ad6116bab09750b5923c0d43f9f4e4a4
#
_entry.id   ad6116bab09750b5923c0d43f9f4e4a4
#
_cell.length_a   1.000
_cell.length_b   1.000
_cell.length_c   1.000
_cell.angle_alpha   90.00
_cell.angle_beta   90.00
_cell.angle_gamma   90.00
#
_symmetry.space_group_name_H-M   'P 1'
#
loop_
_entity.id
_entity.type
_entity.pdbx_description
1 polymer ?
#
loop_
_entity_poly.entity_id
_entity_poly.type
_entity_poly.pdbx_seq_one_letter_code
_entity_poly.pdbx_strand_id
1 'polypeptide(L)'
;MEINSFSFVLEPSYKKDGSLHSWEILTKNIFKKNANDYQANEMPFSFDALNEKEIIDAFNKQLLTIEKLEGFHLKFPLLSLNVDSLISDYILTDKYVSEHIKRKNNIALEINENFHEFKSLNCMSDLKKLSRLGPLWLDDFGGGLTSLKVIELFKFECVK
;
A
#
# COMPACT_ATOMS: atom_id res chain seq x y z
N MET A 1 4.27 -12.90 23.46
CA MET A 1 3.56 -12.43 22.26
C MET A 1 3.92 -10.96 22.11
N GLU A 2 4.77 -10.63 21.16
CA GLU A 2 5.12 -9.24 20.88
C GLU A 2 3.91 -8.57 20.26
N ILE A 3 3.43 -7.49 20.88
CA ILE A 3 2.35 -6.67 20.32
C ILE A 3 3.01 -5.50 19.63
N ASN A 4 3.16 -5.60 18.31
CA ASN A 4 3.62 -4.47 17.52
C ASN A 4 2.47 -3.49 17.33
N SER A 5 2.72 -2.22 17.63
CA SER A 5 1.86 -1.13 17.17
C SER A 5 2.61 -0.29 16.13
N PHE A 6 1.86 0.36 15.25
CA PHE A 6 2.42 1.16 14.16
C PHE A 6 1.86 2.57 14.23
N SER A 7 2.65 3.55 13.87
CA SER A 7 2.17 4.88 13.57
C SER A 7 2.13 5.10 12.05
N PHE A 8 1.11 5.83 11.60
CA PHE A 8 0.92 6.14 10.19
C PHE A 8 0.94 7.65 9.99
N VAL A 9 1.37 8.06 8.80
CA VAL A 9 1.28 9.44 8.34
C VAL A 9 0.53 9.45 7.01
N LEU A 10 -0.12 10.57 6.72
CA LEU A 10 -0.73 10.84 5.43
C LEU A 10 0.14 11.86 4.69
N GLU A 11 0.64 11.49 3.53
CA GLU A 11 1.43 12.34 2.67
C GLU A 11 0.59 12.81 1.48
N PRO A 12 0.44 14.13 1.26
CA PRO A 12 -0.41 14.64 0.20
C PRO A 12 0.30 14.62 -1.15
N SER A 13 -0.42 14.20 -2.19
CA SER A 13 -0.03 14.38 -3.58
C SER A 13 -0.89 15.45 -4.24
N TYR A 14 -0.27 16.29 -5.08
CA TYR A 14 -0.95 17.42 -5.73
C TYR A 14 -0.94 17.29 -7.25
N LYS A 15 -2.01 17.78 -7.88
CA LYS A 15 -2.06 17.95 -9.33
C LYS A 15 -1.22 19.15 -9.77
N LYS A 16 -0.97 19.25 -11.08
CA LYS A 16 -0.22 20.36 -11.67
C LYS A 16 -0.82 21.74 -11.39
N ASP A 17 -2.12 21.82 -11.17
CA ASP A 17 -2.83 23.06 -10.83
C ASP A 17 -2.78 23.41 -9.33
N GLY A 18 -2.07 22.60 -8.52
CA GLY A 18 -1.94 22.79 -7.08
C GLY A 18 -3.11 22.24 -6.26
N SER A 19 -4.13 21.66 -6.88
CA SER A 19 -5.21 21.01 -6.16
C SER A 19 -4.77 19.67 -5.59
N LEU A 20 -5.29 19.30 -4.42
CA LEU A 20 -5.03 18.02 -3.79
C LEU A 20 -5.56 16.88 -4.69
N HIS A 21 -4.69 15.93 -4.99
CA HIS A 21 -5.04 14.73 -5.77
C HIS A 21 -5.42 13.57 -4.85
N SER A 22 -4.55 13.26 -3.91
CA SER A 22 -4.66 12.07 -3.06
C SER A 22 -3.86 12.22 -1.78
N TRP A 23 -4.02 11.26 -0.90
CA TRP A 23 -3.17 11.04 0.26
C TRP A 23 -2.56 9.64 0.19
N GLU A 24 -1.28 9.53 0.41
CA GLU A 24 -0.59 8.25 0.59
C GLU A 24 -0.52 7.93 2.09
N ILE A 25 -0.90 6.71 2.47
CA ILE A 25 -0.77 6.26 3.86
C ILE A 25 0.53 5.49 4.03
N LEU A 26 1.43 6.06 4.81
CA LEU A 26 2.75 5.49 5.08
C LEU A 26 2.87 5.02 6.52
N THR A 27 3.49 3.86 6.72
CA THR A 27 3.92 3.42 8.04
C THR A 27 5.19 4.17 8.42
N LYS A 28 5.15 4.93 9.52
CA LYS A 28 6.28 5.76 9.95
C LYS A 28 7.17 5.06 10.98
N ASN A 29 6.56 4.54 12.03
CA ASN A 29 7.29 3.92 13.12
C ASN A 29 6.65 2.61 13.55
N ILE A 30 7.48 1.74 14.12
CA ILE A 30 7.09 0.51 14.77
C ILE A 30 7.36 0.65 16.26
N PHE A 31 6.39 0.27 17.08
CA PHE A 31 6.55 0.17 18.51
C PHE A 31 6.56 -1.31 18.88
N LYS A 32 7.75 -1.84 19.20
CA LYS A 32 7.91 -3.21 19.69
C LYS A 32 7.83 -3.21 21.22
N LYS A 33 6.87 -3.95 21.75
CA LYS A 33 6.69 -4.14 23.19
C LYS A 33 7.11 -5.55 23.54
N ASN A 34 8.25 -5.71 24.20
CA ASN A 34 8.62 -6.96 24.83
C ASN A 34 7.72 -7.26 26.02
N ALA A 35 7.40 -8.54 26.24
CA ALA A 35 6.49 -8.96 27.32
C ALA A 35 6.92 -8.50 28.74
N ASN A 36 8.19 -8.16 28.91
CA ASN A 36 8.78 -7.71 30.17
C ASN A 36 9.13 -6.21 30.21
N ASP A 37 8.84 -5.45 29.13
CA ASP A 37 9.18 -4.04 29.04
C ASP A 37 7.91 -3.18 29.11
N TYR A 38 7.86 -2.28 30.07
CA TYR A 38 6.79 -1.29 30.19
C TYR A 38 6.93 -0.13 29.20
N GLN A 39 8.08 -0.01 28.53
CA GLN A 39 8.35 1.02 27.52
C GLN A 39 8.38 0.39 26.12
N ALA A 40 7.57 0.92 25.21
CA ALA A 40 7.65 0.55 23.82
C ALA A 40 8.87 1.23 23.17
N ASN A 41 9.74 0.46 22.57
CA ASN A 41 10.85 1.01 21.78
C ASN A 41 10.30 1.48 20.43
N GLU A 42 10.36 2.77 20.20
CA GLU A 42 10.01 3.37 18.91
C GLU A 42 11.18 3.22 17.94
N MET A 43 10.92 2.64 16.78
CA MET A 43 11.90 2.49 15.71
C MET A 43 11.31 3.03 14.39
N PRO A 44 12.13 3.65 13.52
CA PRO A 44 11.73 3.96 12.17
C PRO A 44 11.25 2.69 11.46
N PHE A 45 10.23 2.81 10.62
CA PHE A 45 9.76 1.69 9.83
C PHE A 45 10.81 1.30 8.79
N SER A 46 11.13 0.01 8.75
CA SER A 46 11.95 -0.59 7.70
C SER A 46 11.40 -1.97 7.41
N PHE A 47 11.15 -2.26 6.14
CA PHE A 47 10.72 -3.59 5.71
C PHE A 47 11.72 -4.69 6.10
N ASP A 48 13.03 -4.38 6.07
CA ASP A 48 14.09 -5.33 6.43
C ASP A 48 14.07 -5.73 7.92
N ALA A 49 13.43 -4.93 8.76
CA ALA A 49 13.30 -5.18 10.19
C ALA A 49 12.07 -6.01 10.56
N LEU A 50 11.20 -6.34 9.59
CA LEU A 50 9.94 -7.03 9.80
C LEU A 50 9.93 -8.39 9.11
N ASN A 51 9.26 -9.35 9.74
CA ASN A 51 8.87 -10.59 9.07
C ASN A 51 7.55 -10.40 8.28
N GLU A 52 7.24 -11.36 7.40
CA GLU A 52 6.05 -11.32 6.54
C GLU A 52 4.74 -11.09 7.31
N LYS A 53 4.59 -11.74 8.47
CA LYS A 53 3.40 -11.58 9.31
C LYS A 53 3.26 -10.17 9.87
N GLU A 54 4.37 -9.55 10.25
CA GLU A 54 4.40 -8.18 10.75
C GLU A 54 4.10 -7.18 9.64
N ILE A 55 4.56 -7.44 8.41
CA ILE A 55 4.23 -6.63 7.22
C ILE A 55 2.73 -6.70 6.93
N ILE A 56 2.14 -7.89 6.93
CA ILE A 56 0.71 -8.10 6.74
C ILE A 56 -0.09 -7.43 7.87
N ASP A 57 0.37 -7.50 9.12
CA ASP A 57 -0.28 -6.82 10.25
C ASP A 57 -0.25 -5.29 10.10
N ALA A 58 0.87 -4.73 9.64
CA ALA A 58 0.98 -3.30 9.33
C ALA A 58 -0.03 -2.89 8.26
N PHE A 59 -0.13 -3.64 7.17
CA PHE A 59 -1.08 -3.39 6.09
C PHE A 59 -2.54 -3.44 6.58
N ASN A 60 -2.91 -4.45 7.36
CA ASN A 60 -4.25 -4.55 7.95
C ASN A 60 -4.56 -3.34 8.86
N LYS A 61 -3.58 -2.87 9.61
CA LYS A 61 -3.74 -1.68 10.45
C LYS A 61 -3.86 -0.39 9.63
N GLN A 62 -3.22 -0.30 8.45
CA GLN A 62 -3.47 0.79 7.50
C GLN A 62 -4.93 0.77 7.03
N LEU A 63 -5.47 -0.38 6.63
CA LEU A 63 -6.88 -0.52 6.22
C LEU A 63 -7.84 -0.10 7.35
N LEU A 64 -7.60 -0.55 8.57
CA LEU A 64 -8.40 -0.14 9.75
C LEU A 64 -8.29 1.35 10.05
N THR A 65 -7.14 1.97 9.77
CA THR A 65 -6.94 3.40 9.95
C THR A 65 -7.77 4.18 8.92
N ILE A 66 -7.80 3.72 7.67
CA ILE A 66 -8.66 4.30 6.62
C ILE A 66 -10.13 4.25 7.04
N GLU A 67 -10.61 3.12 7.57
CA GLU A 67 -11.99 3.00 8.07
C GLU A 67 -12.31 4.02 9.16
N LYS A 68 -11.39 4.20 10.12
CA LYS A 68 -11.56 5.19 11.19
C LYS A 68 -11.61 6.62 10.66
N LEU A 69 -10.75 6.95 9.70
CA LEU A 69 -10.72 8.28 9.07
C LEU A 69 -12.04 8.59 8.37
N GLU A 70 -12.62 7.62 7.65
CA GLU A 70 -13.93 7.77 7.02
C GLU A 70 -15.06 7.95 8.06
N GLY A 71 -14.98 7.27 9.21
CA GLY A 71 -15.91 7.42 10.32
C GLY A 71 -15.97 8.84 10.90
N PHE A 72 -14.90 9.64 10.71
CA PHE A 72 -14.89 11.06 11.09
C PHE A 72 -15.49 11.98 10.01
N HIS A 73 -16.17 11.43 8.99
CA HIS A 73 -16.72 12.18 7.86
C HIS A 73 -15.69 13.02 7.08
N LEU A 74 -14.43 12.69 7.19
CA LEU A 74 -13.37 13.29 6.39
C LEU A 74 -13.50 12.75 4.96
N LYS A 75 -13.85 13.62 4.02
CA LYS A 75 -13.87 13.28 2.60
C LYS A 75 -12.45 13.32 2.06
N PHE A 76 -11.82 12.16 1.98
CA PHE A 76 -10.57 12.03 1.25
C PHE A 76 -10.87 11.83 -0.24
N PRO A 77 -10.20 12.56 -1.13
CA PRO A 77 -10.41 12.37 -2.57
C PRO A 77 -9.99 10.96 -3.00
N LEU A 78 -8.82 10.52 -2.60
CA LEU A 78 -8.27 9.19 -2.86
C LEU A 78 -7.19 8.91 -1.81
N LEU A 79 -7.10 7.66 -1.39
CA LEU A 79 -6.05 7.16 -0.50
C LEU A 79 -5.24 6.09 -1.23
N SER A 80 -3.91 6.19 -1.25
CA SER A 80 -3.07 5.15 -1.83
C SER A 80 -2.41 4.28 -0.77
N LEU A 81 -2.30 3.00 -1.08
CA LEU A 81 -1.67 1.96 -0.27
C LEU A 81 -0.54 1.33 -1.08
N ASN A 82 0.64 1.26 -0.49
CA ASN A 82 1.78 0.57 -1.08
C ASN A 82 1.55 -0.95 -1.11
N VAL A 83 1.75 -1.55 -2.28
CA VAL A 83 1.53 -2.98 -2.53
C VAL A 83 2.77 -3.57 -3.20
N ASP A 84 3.56 -4.29 -2.42
CA ASP A 84 4.61 -5.16 -2.92
C ASP A 84 4.09 -6.56 -3.30
N SER A 85 4.97 -7.47 -3.66
CA SER A 85 4.59 -8.82 -4.05
C SER A 85 3.94 -9.61 -2.92
N LEU A 86 4.42 -9.46 -1.67
CA LEU A 86 3.85 -10.14 -0.51
C LEU A 86 2.43 -9.65 -0.20
N ILE A 87 2.23 -8.34 -0.20
CA ILE A 87 0.92 -7.72 0.04
C ILE A 87 -0.04 -8.03 -1.12
N SER A 88 0.46 -8.07 -2.36
CA SER A 88 -0.33 -8.50 -3.51
C SER A 88 -0.89 -9.91 -3.33
N ASP A 89 -0.03 -10.88 -2.98
CA ASP A 89 -0.42 -12.26 -2.73
C ASP A 89 -1.43 -12.35 -1.59
N TYR A 90 -1.20 -11.58 -0.52
CA TYR A 90 -2.13 -11.51 0.60
C TYR A 90 -3.51 -10.97 0.18
N ILE A 91 -3.57 -9.84 -0.52
CA ILE A 91 -4.82 -9.25 -1.02
C ILE A 91 -5.58 -10.23 -1.91
N LEU A 92 -4.88 -10.93 -2.80
CA LEU A 92 -5.49 -11.82 -3.79
C LEU A 92 -5.94 -13.17 -3.20
N THR A 93 -5.36 -13.60 -2.09
CA THR A 93 -5.71 -14.86 -1.41
C THR A 93 -6.73 -14.68 -0.30
N ASP A 94 -6.72 -13.53 0.39
CA ASP A 94 -7.70 -13.22 1.43
C ASP A 94 -8.93 -12.53 0.84
N LYS A 95 -10.03 -13.31 0.74
CA LYS A 95 -11.29 -12.83 0.18
C LYS A 95 -11.88 -11.65 0.96
N TYR A 96 -11.69 -11.59 2.28
CA TYR A 96 -12.22 -10.50 3.09
C TYR A 96 -11.50 -9.19 2.75
N VAL A 97 -10.17 -9.22 2.67
CA VAL A 97 -9.34 -8.07 2.32
C VAL A 97 -9.64 -7.57 0.91
N SER A 98 -9.69 -8.48 -0.08
CA SER A 98 -9.99 -8.11 -1.46
C SER A 98 -11.38 -7.47 -1.62
N GLU A 99 -12.42 -8.04 -0.98
CA GLU A 99 -13.77 -7.47 -1.00
C GLU A 99 -13.86 -6.15 -0.22
N HIS A 100 -13.05 -6.00 0.85
CA HIS A 100 -12.96 -4.76 1.60
C HIS A 100 -12.41 -3.63 0.74
N ILE A 101 -11.27 -3.84 0.08
CA ILE A 101 -10.66 -2.86 -0.83
C ILE A 101 -11.62 -2.51 -1.97
N LYS A 102 -12.21 -3.52 -2.61
CA LYS A 102 -13.13 -3.35 -3.73
C LYS A 102 -14.36 -2.49 -3.39
N ARG A 103 -14.87 -2.60 -2.17
CA ARG A 103 -16.01 -1.78 -1.72
C ARG A 103 -15.65 -0.32 -1.47
N LYS A 104 -14.37 -0.01 -1.33
CA LYS A 104 -13.86 1.33 -1.07
C LYS A 104 -13.49 2.00 -2.40
N ASN A 105 -14.36 2.89 -2.90
CA ASN A 105 -14.16 3.59 -4.17
C ASN A 105 -13.03 4.63 -4.15
N ASN A 106 -12.39 4.82 -3.00
CA ASN A 106 -11.37 5.84 -2.76
C ASN A 106 -10.00 5.26 -2.36
N ILE A 107 -9.76 3.98 -2.61
CA ILE A 107 -8.45 3.35 -2.42
C ILE A 107 -7.79 3.09 -3.76
N ALA A 108 -6.57 3.59 -3.95
CA ALA A 108 -5.65 3.22 -5.02
C ALA A 108 -4.58 2.26 -4.49
N LEU A 109 -4.16 1.32 -5.32
CA LEU A 109 -3.09 0.38 -5.03
C LEU A 109 -1.83 0.83 -5.76
N GLU A 110 -0.78 1.13 -5.01
CA GLU A 110 0.46 1.71 -5.51
C GLU A 110 1.52 0.62 -5.63
N ILE A 111 1.89 0.31 -6.86
CA ILE A 111 2.79 -0.80 -7.21
C ILE A 111 4.17 -0.24 -7.44
N ASN A 112 5.15 -0.72 -6.68
CA ASN A 112 6.54 -0.36 -6.86
C ASN A 112 7.11 -1.01 -8.13
N GLU A 113 8.06 -0.34 -8.79
CA GLU A 113 8.69 -0.83 -10.04
C GLU A 113 9.43 -2.17 -9.90
N ASN A 114 9.75 -2.60 -8.68
CA ASN A 114 10.36 -3.92 -8.41
C ASN A 114 9.33 -5.06 -8.28
N PHE A 115 8.07 -4.80 -8.56
CA PHE A 115 7.01 -5.81 -8.48
C PHE A 115 7.34 -7.04 -9.35
N HIS A 116 7.12 -8.24 -8.80
CA HIS A 116 7.60 -9.49 -9.38
C HIS A 116 7.18 -9.73 -10.85
N GLU A 117 5.95 -9.32 -11.23
CA GLU A 117 5.45 -9.50 -12.61
C GLU A 117 6.18 -8.63 -13.64
N PHE A 118 6.85 -7.56 -13.22
CA PHE A 118 7.62 -6.72 -14.15
C PHE A 118 8.88 -7.40 -14.69
N LYS A 119 9.36 -8.44 -14.00
CA LYS A 119 10.47 -9.28 -14.45
C LYS A 119 10.09 -10.19 -15.61
N SER A 120 8.79 -10.47 -15.80
CA SER A 120 8.28 -11.35 -16.85
C SER A 120 7.04 -10.72 -17.48
N LEU A 121 7.22 -10.04 -18.60
CA LEU A 121 6.13 -9.35 -19.32
C LEU A 121 5.04 -10.29 -19.87
N ASN A 122 5.24 -11.61 -19.78
CA ASN A 122 4.34 -12.59 -20.37
C ASN A 122 3.11 -12.93 -19.53
N CYS A 123 3.13 -12.57 -18.25
CA CYS A 123 2.03 -12.86 -17.33
C CYS A 123 1.83 -11.72 -16.33
N MET A 124 0.86 -10.88 -16.60
CA MET A 124 0.43 -9.81 -15.68
C MET A 124 -0.92 -10.19 -15.05
N SER A 125 -1.00 -11.41 -14.51
CA SER A 125 -2.26 -11.95 -13.98
C SER A 125 -2.68 -11.27 -12.68
N ASP A 126 -1.73 -10.97 -11.80
CA ASP A 126 -2.00 -10.42 -10.49
C ASP A 126 -2.29 -8.91 -10.59
N LEU A 127 -1.55 -8.19 -11.42
CA LEU A 127 -1.90 -6.80 -11.76
C LEU A 127 -3.32 -6.69 -12.34
N LYS A 128 -3.72 -7.62 -13.22
CA LYS A 128 -5.10 -7.66 -13.76
C LYS A 128 -6.14 -7.98 -12.71
N LYS A 129 -5.83 -8.80 -11.70
CA LYS A 129 -6.73 -9.05 -10.58
C LYS A 129 -6.82 -7.86 -9.66
N LEU A 130 -5.66 -7.26 -9.29
CA LEU A 130 -5.60 -6.06 -8.46
C LEU A 130 -6.35 -4.88 -9.09
N SER A 131 -6.24 -4.67 -10.40
CA SER A 131 -6.94 -3.60 -11.11
C SER A 131 -8.47 -3.71 -11.09
N ARG A 132 -9.01 -4.87 -10.72
CA ARG A 132 -10.46 -5.06 -10.52
C ARG A 132 -10.91 -4.67 -9.11
N LEU A 133 -9.96 -4.44 -8.21
CA LEU A 133 -10.22 -4.03 -6.83
C LEU A 133 -10.20 -2.51 -6.69
N GLY A 134 -9.36 -1.83 -7.46
CA GLY A 134 -9.22 -0.38 -7.42
C GLY A 134 -8.24 0.15 -8.47
N PRO A 135 -8.06 1.47 -8.54
CA PRO A 135 -7.06 2.11 -9.39
C PRO A 135 -5.66 1.57 -9.09
N LEU A 136 -4.86 1.28 -10.14
CA LEU A 136 -3.46 0.94 -9.99
C LEU A 136 -2.58 2.13 -10.36
N TRP A 137 -1.63 2.42 -9.50
CA TRP A 137 -0.60 3.43 -9.69
C TRP A 137 0.76 2.76 -9.75
N LEU A 138 1.65 3.28 -10.56
CA LEU A 138 3.04 2.85 -10.64
C LEU A 138 3.90 3.87 -9.93
N ASP A 139 4.65 3.41 -8.94
CA ASP A 139 5.56 4.24 -8.14
C ASP A 139 7.02 4.00 -8.51
N ASP A 140 7.88 5.01 -8.25
CA ASP A 140 9.32 5.00 -8.48
C ASP A 140 9.72 4.71 -9.95
N PHE A 141 8.90 5.12 -10.93
CA PHE A 141 9.20 4.83 -12.33
C PHE A 141 10.49 5.51 -12.79
N GLY A 142 11.42 4.69 -13.29
CA GLY A 142 12.67 5.14 -13.89
C GLY A 142 13.93 4.87 -13.06
N GLY A 143 13.80 4.38 -11.81
CA GLY A 143 14.91 3.98 -10.96
C GLY A 143 15.35 2.52 -11.11
N GLY A 144 14.53 1.64 -11.71
CA GLY A 144 14.75 0.20 -11.66
C GLY A 144 14.39 -0.60 -12.90
N LEU A 145 13.66 -1.68 -12.71
CA LEU A 145 13.45 -2.74 -13.70
C LEU A 145 12.26 -2.48 -14.64
N THR A 146 11.41 -1.51 -14.35
CA THR A 146 10.21 -1.25 -15.13
C THR A 146 10.56 -0.54 -16.43
N SER A 147 10.21 -1.15 -17.56
CA SER A 147 10.38 -0.56 -18.88
C SER A 147 9.11 0.18 -19.31
N LEU A 148 9.26 1.15 -20.22
CA LEU A 148 8.11 1.81 -20.88
C LEU A 148 7.10 0.79 -21.46
N LYS A 149 7.59 -0.40 -21.84
CA LYS A 149 6.75 -1.48 -22.34
C LYS A 149 5.72 -1.97 -21.31
N VAL A 150 6.02 -1.91 -20.01
CA VAL A 150 5.05 -2.26 -18.96
C VAL A 150 3.90 -1.25 -18.95
N ILE A 151 4.22 0.06 -19.08
CA ILE A 151 3.21 1.12 -19.13
C ILE A 151 2.34 1.00 -20.39
N GLU A 152 2.93 0.60 -21.51
CA GLU A 152 2.19 0.36 -22.76
C GLU A 152 1.27 -0.87 -22.67
N LEU A 153 1.74 -1.94 -22.00
CA LEU A 153 0.98 -3.19 -21.85
C LEU A 153 -0.09 -3.14 -20.76
N PHE A 154 0.14 -2.33 -19.74
CA PHE A 154 -0.77 -2.20 -18.60
C PHE A 154 -1.10 -0.73 -18.35
N LYS A 155 -2.40 -0.42 -18.34
CA LYS A 155 -2.88 0.95 -18.12
C LYS A 155 -2.91 1.28 -16.64
N PHE A 156 -1.86 1.95 -16.16
CA PHE A 156 -1.87 2.60 -14.85
C PHE A 156 -2.66 3.92 -14.90
N GLU A 157 -3.37 4.26 -13.85
CA GLU A 157 -4.08 5.55 -13.77
C GLU A 157 -3.12 6.69 -13.41
N CYS A 158 -2.06 6.39 -12.67
CA CYS A 158 -1.01 7.31 -12.29
C CYS A 158 0.36 6.64 -12.40
N VAL A 159 1.36 7.41 -12.80
CA VAL A 159 2.77 7.03 -12.79
C VAL A 159 3.51 8.14 -12.06
N LYS A 160 4.24 7.80 -11.00
CA LYS A 160 5.03 8.72 -10.19
C LYS A 160 6.51 8.60 -10.49
#